data_2673edc620fdccfa395059edc83f204a
#
_entry.id   2673edc620fdccfa395059edc83f204a
#
_cell.length_a   1.000
_cell.length_b   1.000
_cell.length_c   1.000
_cell.angle_alpha   90.00
_cell.angle_beta   90.00
_cell.angle_gamma   90.00
#
_symmetry.space_group_name_H-M   'P 1'
#
loop_
_entity.id
_entity.type
_entity.pdbx_description
1 polymer ?
#
loop_
_entity_poly.entity_id
_entity_poly.type
_entity_poly.pdbx_seq_one_letter_code
_entity_poly.pdbx_strand_id
1 'polypeptide(L)'
;MPQWGELPLAITSQDLDSNASFVNYVRHHQLLDPCTGQSVELVEKSIRKVAFIGSQEARFHRAQGMLSGSEHFHYPACLGVIETPGESLIFTEFVRGKPPHMQAIAKQLALGIVELESLSHRHLCKQPLHKAPLLWTMDFFRPWFLLRPRFNFARCLPELERLAQSDEHFTGLADKFKAFTPVLARLQAAAKRSPRCISHMDYLRKNLFVDNGKLQLIDWSEVKVGRVGFDGGAYLGSLFRRKDMKVFLAAQQEFIEAYRAALPPCFDTDEALRNLNYIFLLTALYHCLRPETIEEYQAKERMAVLREKYDYLLSLL
;
A
#
# COMPACT_ATOMS: atom_id res chain seq x y z
N MET A 1 33.72 4.14 1.64
CA MET A 1 33.04 4.68 0.43
C MET A 1 34.10 4.73 -0.66
N PRO A 2 33.88 4.12 -1.83
CA PRO A 2 34.78 4.35 -2.95
C PRO A 2 34.73 5.84 -3.31
N GLN A 3 35.89 6.48 -3.41
CA GLN A 3 35.99 7.81 -3.97
C GLN A 3 35.66 7.70 -5.46
N TRP A 4 34.53 8.20 -5.86
CA TRP A 4 34.13 8.39 -7.24
C TRP A 4 34.95 9.59 -7.79
N GLY A 5 36.22 9.35 -8.07
CA GLY A 5 37.04 10.30 -8.80
C GLY A 5 36.60 10.32 -10.27
N GLU A 6 36.74 11.43 -10.93
CA GLU A 6 36.43 11.87 -12.29
C GLU A 6 36.57 10.82 -13.44
N LEU A 7 35.97 9.63 -13.28
CA LEU A 7 35.93 8.63 -14.33
C LEU A 7 34.78 8.96 -15.29
N PRO A 8 35.00 8.94 -16.59
CA PRO A 8 33.92 9.12 -17.58
C PRO A 8 33.00 7.91 -17.50
N LEU A 9 31.92 8.01 -16.72
CA LEU A 9 30.87 6.99 -16.66
C LEU A 9 30.01 7.12 -17.93
N ALA A 10 29.89 6.01 -18.69
CA ALA A 10 28.88 5.94 -19.72
C ALA A 10 27.52 5.75 -19.04
N ILE A 11 26.60 6.67 -19.27
CA ILE A 11 25.24 6.63 -18.69
C ILE A 11 24.24 6.41 -19.82
N THR A 12 23.45 5.33 -19.72
CA THR A 12 22.26 5.16 -20.53
C THR A 12 21.03 5.34 -19.63
N SER A 13 20.02 6.02 -20.14
CA SER A 13 18.79 6.34 -19.38
C SER A 13 17.56 5.98 -20.19
N GLN A 14 16.59 5.36 -19.54
CA GLN A 14 15.30 5.00 -20.11
C GLN A 14 14.18 5.48 -19.18
N ASP A 15 13.20 6.22 -19.73
CA ASP A 15 12.01 6.60 -19.00
C ASP A 15 11.14 5.36 -18.77
N LEU A 16 10.63 5.21 -17.55
CA LEU A 16 9.68 4.18 -17.16
C LEU A 16 8.29 4.80 -17.05
N ASP A 17 7.26 4.07 -17.46
CA ASP A 17 5.88 4.54 -17.37
C ASP A 17 5.47 4.82 -15.92
N SER A 18 4.97 6.02 -15.67
CA SER A 18 4.43 6.45 -14.38
C SER A 18 3.10 7.15 -14.57
N ASN A 19 2.03 6.59 -14.00
CA ASN A 19 0.67 7.15 -14.04
C ASN A 19 0.29 7.88 -12.74
N ALA A 20 1.24 8.18 -11.86
CA ALA A 20 0.96 8.83 -10.59
C ALA A 20 0.97 10.35 -10.74
N SER A 21 -0.10 11.03 -10.29
CA SER A 21 -0.31 12.49 -10.48
C SER A 21 0.75 13.39 -9.83
N PHE A 22 1.54 12.86 -8.89
CA PHE A 22 2.61 13.59 -8.20
C PHE A 22 4.01 13.21 -8.65
N VAL A 23 4.16 12.22 -9.53
CA VAL A 23 5.44 11.80 -10.10
C VAL A 23 5.67 12.58 -11.39
N ASN A 24 6.80 13.27 -11.47
CA ASN A 24 7.20 13.96 -12.71
C ASN A 24 7.70 12.95 -13.73
N TYR A 25 8.59 12.07 -13.29
CA TYR A 25 9.13 10.95 -14.09
C TYR A 25 9.72 9.87 -13.19
N VAL A 26 9.89 8.70 -13.80
CA VAL A 26 10.71 7.59 -13.27
C VAL A 26 11.67 7.17 -14.35
N ARG A 27 12.97 7.08 -14.05
CA ARG A 27 14.02 6.71 -15.00
C ARG A 27 14.83 5.54 -14.48
N HIS A 28 15.12 4.61 -15.35
CA HIS A 28 16.12 3.59 -15.14
C HIS A 28 17.43 4.07 -15.74
N HIS A 29 18.49 4.04 -14.96
CA HIS A 29 19.84 4.38 -15.37
C HIS A 29 20.73 3.16 -15.29
N GLN A 30 21.53 2.96 -16.33
CA GLN A 30 22.63 2.02 -16.33
C GLN A 30 23.92 2.82 -16.42
N LEU A 31 24.74 2.70 -15.38
CA LEU A 31 26.04 3.32 -15.26
C LEU A 31 27.10 2.26 -15.59
N LEU A 32 27.92 2.50 -16.58
CA LEU A 32 29.02 1.61 -16.94
C LEU A 32 30.34 2.28 -16.59
N ASP A 33 31.14 1.64 -15.77
CA ASP A 33 32.54 1.99 -15.59
C ASP A 33 33.37 1.46 -16.77
N PRO A 34 33.86 2.32 -17.66
CA PRO A 34 34.58 1.89 -18.86
C PRO A 34 35.95 1.27 -18.53
N CYS A 35 36.50 1.50 -17.34
CA CYS A 35 37.77 0.98 -16.92
C CYS A 35 37.68 -0.47 -16.39
N THR A 36 36.62 -0.74 -15.62
CA THR A 36 36.45 -2.08 -15.00
C THR A 36 35.42 -2.95 -15.72
N GLY A 37 34.57 -2.37 -16.59
CA GLY A 37 33.45 -3.04 -17.21
C GLY A 37 32.30 -3.32 -16.21
N GLN A 38 32.37 -2.85 -14.98
CA GLN A 38 31.30 -3.01 -14.01
C GLN A 38 30.13 -2.11 -14.36
N SER A 39 28.90 -2.65 -14.24
CA SER A 39 27.69 -1.88 -14.43
C SER A 39 26.88 -1.81 -13.14
N VAL A 40 26.31 -0.64 -12.86
CA VAL A 40 25.38 -0.40 -11.76
C VAL A 40 24.06 0.08 -12.36
N GLU A 41 22.97 -0.54 -11.94
CA GLU A 41 21.62 -0.14 -12.35
C GLU A 41 20.92 0.54 -11.19
N LEU A 42 20.29 1.67 -11.47
CA LEU A 42 19.52 2.40 -10.48
C LEU A 42 18.24 3.00 -11.07
N VAL A 43 17.29 3.31 -10.20
CA VAL A 43 16.07 4.05 -10.54
C VAL A 43 16.13 5.43 -9.92
N GLU A 44 15.90 6.45 -10.74
CA GLU A 44 15.65 7.82 -10.32
C GLU A 44 14.15 8.09 -10.40
N LYS A 45 13.56 8.54 -9.30
CA LYS A 45 12.16 8.96 -9.23
C LYS A 45 12.08 10.42 -8.80
N SER A 46 11.51 11.27 -9.66
CA SER A 46 11.21 12.67 -9.33
C SER A 46 9.77 12.79 -8.87
N ILE A 47 9.59 13.34 -7.66
CA ILE A 47 8.28 13.55 -7.04
C ILE A 47 8.09 15.04 -6.81
N ARG A 48 7.04 15.62 -7.41
CA ARG A 48 6.68 17.01 -7.20
C ARG A 48 6.24 17.23 -5.75
N LYS A 49 6.82 18.23 -5.10
CA LYS A 49 6.40 18.67 -3.77
C LYS A 49 5.08 19.43 -3.87
N VAL A 50 4.04 18.85 -3.30
CA VAL A 50 2.81 19.57 -3.01
C VAL A 50 2.81 19.84 -1.51
N ALA A 51 2.50 21.08 -1.11
CA ALA A 51 2.48 21.45 0.30
C ALA A 51 1.82 20.36 1.15
N PHE A 52 2.54 19.84 2.14
CA PHE A 52 2.16 18.78 3.09
C PHE A 52 2.17 17.32 2.61
N ILE A 53 2.30 17.03 1.31
CA ILE A 53 2.19 15.64 0.81
C ILE A 53 3.51 15.16 0.17
N GLY A 54 4.27 16.04 -0.44
CA GLY A 54 5.28 15.75 -1.43
C GLY A 54 6.58 15.05 -1.00
N SER A 55 6.73 14.61 0.24
CA SER A 55 8.00 14.02 0.67
C SER A 55 7.85 12.78 1.56
N GLN A 56 6.69 12.11 1.56
CA GLN A 56 6.50 10.91 2.39
C GLN A 56 7.45 9.79 1.98
N GLU A 57 7.53 9.50 0.70
CA GLU A 57 8.42 8.49 0.15
C GLU A 57 9.89 8.85 0.40
N ALA A 58 10.29 10.11 0.18
CA ALA A 58 11.64 10.58 0.48
C ALA A 58 11.99 10.46 1.98
N ARG A 59 11.03 10.75 2.87
CA ARG A 59 11.20 10.58 4.33
C ARG A 59 11.35 9.13 4.72
N PHE A 60 10.55 8.25 4.12
CA PHE A 60 10.65 6.82 4.33
C PHE A 60 12.03 6.30 3.90
N HIS A 61 12.50 6.65 2.71
CA HIS A 61 13.79 6.19 2.20
C HIS A 61 14.96 6.64 3.09
N ARG A 62 14.91 7.85 3.68
CA ARG A 62 15.90 8.27 4.68
C ARG A 62 15.88 7.46 5.98
N ALA A 63 14.72 6.90 6.31
CA ALA A 63 14.52 6.08 7.50
C ALA A 63 14.52 4.57 7.20
N GLN A 64 14.75 4.15 5.96
CA GLN A 64 14.63 2.76 5.50
C GLN A 64 15.54 1.79 6.26
N GLY A 65 16.64 2.27 6.84
CA GLY A 65 17.52 1.46 7.68
C GLY A 65 16.82 0.78 8.86
N MET A 66 15.62 1.25 9.25
CA MET A 66 14.79 0.56 10.26
C MET A 66 14.32 -0.84 9.82
N LEU A 67 14.33 -1.12 8.52
CA LEU A 67 13.91 -2.39 7.93
C LEU A 67 15.11 -3.31 7.63
N SER A 68 16.32 -2.94 8.07
CA SER A 68 17.49 -3.78 7.92
C SER A 68 17.30 -5.12 8.63
N GLY A 69 17.75 -6.21 7.98
CA GLY A 69 17.59 -7.57 8.49
C GLY A 69 16.26 -8.24 8.14
N SER A 70 15.49 -7.67 7.19
CA SER A 70 14.31 -8.34 6.65
C SER A 70 14.70 -9.61 5.87
N GLU A 71 14.00 -10.70 6.17
CA GLU A 71 14.20 -12.01 5.54
C GLU A 71 13.18 -12.28 4.42
N HIS A 72 11.95 -11.78 4.58
CA HIS A 72 10.83 -12.05 3.68
C HIS A 72 10.70 -11.02 2.57
N PHE A 73 10.96 -9.73 2.88
CA PHE A 73 11.00 -8.70 1.86
C PHE A 73 12.44 -8.25 1.56
N HIS A 74 12.71 -8.05 0.29
CA HIS A 74 13.84 -7.22 -0.14
C HIS A 74 13.31 -5.81 -0.41
N TYR A 75 13.92 -4.84 0.23
CA TYR A 75 13.65 -3.42 0.00
C TYR A 75 14.79 -2.83 -0.80
N PRO A 76 14.55 -2.34 -2.04
CA PRO A 76 15.61 -1.73 -2.84
C PRO A 76 16.36 -0.68 -2.04
N ALA A 77 17.67 -0.79 -1.99
CA ALA A 77 18.49 0.13 -1.22
C ALA A 77 18.30 1.58 -1.71
N CYS A 78 18.10 2.52 -0.78
CA CYS A 78 18.12 3.93 -1.10
C CYS A 78 19.58 4.39 -1.26
N LEU A 79 19.94 4.78 -2.48
CA LEU A 79 21.28 5.27 -2.83
C LEU A 79 21.44 6.75 -2.52
N GLY A 80 20.32 7.51 -2.51
CA GLY A 80 20.32 8.92 -2.19
C GLY A 80 18.94 9.56 -2.31
N VAL A 81 18.79 10.68 -1.60
CA VAL A 81 17.60 11.56 -1.71
C VAL A 81 18.10 12.99 -1.79
N ILE A 82 17.77 13.67 -2.89
CA ILE A 82 18.05 15.10 -3.11
C ILE A 82 16.72 15.85 -3.04
N GLU A 83 16.68 16.87 -2.20
CA GLU A 83 15.48 17.72 -2.09
C GLU A 83 15.79 19.14 -2.58
N THR A 84 14.97 19.60 -3.51
CA THR A 84 14.89 20.98 -3.98
C THR A 84 13.60 21.63 -3.46
N PRO A 85 13.39 22.93 -3.61
CA PRO A 85 12.13 23.57 -3.24
C PRO A 85 10.89 22.97 -3.93
N GLY A 86 11.01 22.53 -5.19
CA GLY A 86 9.90 22.07 -6.03
C GLY A 86 9.72 20.56 -6.09
N GLU A 87 10.77 19.77 -5.83
CA GLU A 87 10.74 18.30 -6.02
C GLU A 87 11.65 17.55 -5.06
N SER A 88 11.43 16.26 -4.94
CA SER A 88 12.32 15.30 -4.29
C SER A 88 12.79 14.30 -5.34
N LEU A 89 14.08 14.15 -5.52
CA LEU A 89 14.72 13.14 -6.33
C LEU A 89 15.13 11.98 -5.41
N ILE A 90 14.66 10.78 -5.73
CA ILE A 90 14.96 9.56 -4.97
C ILE A 90 15.70 8.61 -5.90
N PHE A 91 16.84 8.14 -5.46
CA PHE A 91 17.67 7.17 -6.17
C PHE A 91 17.64 5.84 -5.40
N THR A 92 17.19 4.79 -6.06
CA THR A 92 17.13 3.45 -5.47
C THR A 92 17.81 2.45 -6.38
N GLU A 93 18.18 1.30 -5.81
CA GLU A 93 18.57 0.12 -6.56
C GLU A 93 17.48 -0.26 -7.57
N PHE A 94 17.89 -0.73 -8.75
CA PHE A 94 16.95 -1.25 -9.74
C PHE A 94 16.49 -2.66 -9.35
N VAL A 95 15.18 -2.86 -9.34
CA VAL A 95 14.55 -4.14 -8.99
C VAL A 95 14.41 -5.01 -10.22
N ARG A 96 14.97 -6.21 -10.14
CA ARG A 96 14.78 -7.27 -11.13
C ARG A 96 13.68 -8.23 -10.68
N GLY A 97 13.19 -9.04 -11.59
CA GLY A 97 12.19 -10.06 -11.28
C GLY A 97 10.88 -9.89 -12.05
N LYS A 98 9.89 -10.68 -11.69
CA LYS A 98 8.59 -10.70 -12.36
C LYS A 98 7.47 -10.35 -11.37
N PRO A 99 6.48 -9.53 -11.79
CA PRO A 99 5.30 -9.28 -10.98
C PRO A 99 4.52 -10.57 -10.71
N PRO A 100 4.26 -10.93 -9.43
CA PRO A 100 3.62 -12.19 -9.07
C PRO A 100 2.13 -12.23 -9.38
N HIS A 101 1.56 -13.43 -9.32
CA HIS A 101 0.13 -13.61 -9.15
C HIS A 101 -0.22 -13.37 -7.69
N MET A 102 -0.92 -12.28 -7.39
CA MET A 102 -1.14 -11.78 -6.02
C MET A 102 -1.79 -12.81 -5.08
N GLN A 103 -2.69 -13.67 -5.60
CA GLN A 103 -3.30 -14.74 -4.81
C GLN A 103 -2.32 -15.88 -4.48
N ALA A 104 -1.32 -16.13 -5.34
CA ALA A 104 -0.37 -17.22 -5.15
C ALA A 104 0.72 -16.93 -4.12
N ILE A 105 0.85 -15.67 -3.70
CA ILE A 105 1.85 -15.21 -2.71
C ILE A 105 1.21 -14.82 -1.37
N ALA A 106 -0.05 -15.19 -1.12
CA ALA A 106 -0.80 -14.78 0.06
C ALA A 106 -0.06 -15.11 1.36
N LYS A 107 0.41 -16.34 1.51
CA LYS A 107 1.22 -16.77 2.66
C LYS A 107 2.52 -16.01 2.79
N GLN A 108 3.25 -15.86 1.68
CA GLN A 108 4.55 -15.16 1.69
C GLN A 108 4.38 -13.67 2.01
N LEU A 109 3.31 -13.03 1.50
CA LEU A 109 2.96 -11.65 1.86
C LEU A 109 2.61 -11.51 3.32
N ALA A 110 1.87 -12.46 3.90
CA ALA A 110 1.54 -12.43 5.32
C ALA A 110 2.79 -12.41 6.19
N LEU A 111 3.77 -13.28 5.91
CA LEU A 111 5.04 -13.34 6.62
C LEU A 111 5.83 -12.03 6.47
N GLY A 112 5.94 -11.50 5.26
CA GLY A 112 6.66 -10.25 5.00
C GLY A 112 5.98 -9.03 5.65
N ILE A 113 4.65 -8.98 5.67
CA ILE A 113 3.90 -7.91 6.33
C ILE A 113 4.12 -7.95 7.85
N VAL A 114 4.02 -9.12 8.48
CA VAL A 114 4.29 -9.26 9.93
C VAL A 114 5.73 -8.84 10.26
N GLU A 115 6.69 -9.19 9.42
CA GLU A 115 8.08 -8.78 9.58
C GLU A 115 8.24 -7.26 9.47
N LEU A 116 7.66 -6.63 8.43
CA LEU A 116 7.65 -5.17 8.24
C LEU A 116 7.06 -4.45 9.45
N GLU A 117 5.90 -4.90 9.92
CA GLU A 117 5.22 -4.37 11.10
C GLU A 117 6.10 -4.49 12.35
N SER A 118 6.72 -5.64 12.55
CA SER A 118 7.55 -5.93 13.73
C SER A 118 8.84 -5.12 13.77
N LEU A 119 9.56 -5.04 12.64
CA LEU A 119 10.81 -4.29 12.52
C LEU A 119 10.57 -2.79 12.72
N SER A 120 9.57 -2.25 12.03
CA SER A 120 9.23 -0.83 12.11
C SER A 120 8.65 -0.45 13.47
N HIS A 121 7.82 -1.31 14.09
CA HIS A 121 7.30 -1.09 15.43
C HIS A 121 8.43 -0.95 16.46
N ARG A 122 9.38 -1.88 16.46
CA ARG A 122 10.56 -1.83 17.35
C ARG A 122 11.34 -0.52 17.22
N HIS A 123 11.44 0.01 16.00
CA HIS A 123 12.08 1.30 15.75
C HIS A 123 11.24 2.47 16.29
N LEU A 124 9.95 2.48 15.97
CA LEU A 124 9.03 3.56 16.37
C LEU A 124 8.82 3.65 17.89
N CYS A 125 8.86 2.52 18.61
CA CYS A 125 8.76 2.50 20.07
C CYS A 125 9.98 3.11 20.76
N LYS A 126 11.16 3.02 20.16
CA LYS A 126 12.40 3.58 20.71
C LYS A 126 12.49 5.10 20.53
N GLN A 127 11.72 5.66 19.60
CA GLN A 127 11.73 7.10 19.28
C GLN A 127 10.39 7.75 19.65
N PRO A 128 10.35 8.61 20.67
CA PRO A 128 9.15 9.40 20.94
C PRO A 128 8.76 10.21 19.69
N LEU A 129 7.47 10.24 19.33
CA LEU A 129 6.96 10.92 18.14
C LEU A 129 7.38 12.39 18.02
N HIS A 130 7.53 13.09 19.15
CA HIS A 130 8.00 14.47 19.15
C HIS A 130 9.49 14.62 18.78
N LYS A 131 10.29 13.54 18.90
CA LYS A 131 11.70 13.49 18.47
C LYS A 131 11.85 12.98 17.02
N ALA A 132 10.76 12.51 16.42
CA ALA A 132 10.72 12.08 15.01
C ALA A 132 9.67 12.89 14.23
N PRO A 133 9.79 14.22 14.11
CA PRO A 133 8.75 15.09 13.55
C PRO A 133 8.37 14.72 12.12
N LEU A 134 9.28 14.12 11.35
CA LEU A 134 9.00 13.67 9.99
C LEU A 134 8.02 12.50 9.97
N LEU A 135 8.16 11.53 10.87
CA LEU A 135 7.27 10.38 10.96
C LEU A 135 5.89 10.77 11.51
N TRP A 136 5.83 11.76 12.41
CA TRP A 136 4.56 12.26 12.92
C TRP A 136 3.64 12.82 11.83
N THR A 137 4.19 13.49 10.82
CA THR A 137 3.39 13.99 9.68
C THR A 137 2.84 12.88 8.80
N MET A 138 3.38 11.67 8.90
CA MET A 138 2.96 10.49 8.13
C MET A 138 1.91 9.64 8.86
N ASP A 139 1.50 9.98 10.09
CA ASP A 139 0.50 9.18 10.81
C ASP A 139 -0.81 9.10 10.01
N PHE A 140 -1.31 7.86 9.82
CA PHE A 140 -2.52 7.57 9.05
C PHE A 140 -3.73 8.38 9.50
N PHE A 141 -3.86 8.63 10.81
CA PHE A 141 -4.99 9.35 11.38
C PHE A 141 -4.90 10.88 11.29
N ARG A 142 -3.96 11.40 10.51
CA ARG A 142 -3.94 12.83 10.21
C ARG A 142 -5.13 13.23 9.32
N PRO A 143 -5.74 14.39 9.58
CA PRO A 143 -6.95 14.81 8.85
C PRO A 143 -6.78 14.79 7.33
N TRP A 144 -5.65 15.22 6.81
CA TRP A 144 -5.40 15.26 5.36
C TRP A 144 -5.33 13.87 4.69
N PHE A 145 -5.07 12.79 5.45
CA PHE A 145 -5.19 11.44 4.91
C PHE A 145 -6.63 10.93 4.97
N LEU A 146 -7.31 11.16 6.08
CA LEU A 146 -8.69 10.71 6.26
C LEU A 146 -9.69 11.42 5.33
N LEU A 147 -9.34 12.62 4.85
CA LEU A 147 -10.15 13.35 3.86
C LEU A 147 -10.03 12.80 2.43
N ARG A 148 -9.09 11.88 2.16
CA ARG A 148 -8.99 11.26 0.83
C ARG A 148 -10.25 10.45 0.51
N PRO A 149 -10.74 10.50 -0.75
CA PRO A 149 -11.98 9.80 -1.14
C PRO A 149 -12.01 8.32 -0.77
N ARG A 150 -10.87 7.61 -0.91
CA ARG A 150 -10.77 6.18 -0.60
C ARG A 150 -11.01 5.81 0.87
N PHE A 151 -10.99 6.79 1.78
CA PHE A 151 -11.30 6.60 3.19
C PHE A 151 -12.69 7.16 3.58
N ASN A 152 -13.47 7.59 2.59
CA ASN A 152 -14.81 8.12 2.80
C ASN A 152 -15.78 7.57 1.74
N PHE A 153 -16.13 6.30 1.88
CA PHE A 153 -17.04 5.59 0.98
C PHE A 153 -18.44 6.22 0.95
N ALA A 154 -18.84 6.91 2.01
CA ALA A 154 -20.16 7.56 2.09
C ALA A 154 -20.40 8.54 0.93
N ARG A 155 -19.35 9.06 0.30
CA ARG A 155 -19.45 9.89 -0.90
C ARG A 155 -19.97 9.12 -2.12
N CYS A 156 -19.91 7.80 -2.11
CA CYS A 156 -20.42 6.96 -3.19
C CYS A 156 -21.91 6.62 -3.03
N LEU A 157 -22.50 6.83 -1.84
CA LEU A 157 -23.90 6.46 -1.57
C LEU A 157 -24.92 7.20 -2.45
N PRO A 158 -24.78 8.51 -2.72
CA PRO A 158 -25.69 9.22 -3.62
C PRO A 158 -25.76 8.61 -5.03
N GLU A 159 -24.67 8.01 -5.51
CA GLU A 159 -24.65 7.33 -6.80
C GLU A 159 -25.48 6.04 -6.77
N LEU A 160 -25.42 5.26 -5.68
CA LEU A 160 -26.29 4.10 -5.52
C LEU A 160 -27.77 4.50 -5.46
N GLU A 161 -28.10 5.60 -4.79
CA GLU A 161 -29.47 6.13 -4.75
C GLU A 161 -29.96 6.54 -6.14
N ARG A 162 -29.08 7.16 -6.95
CA ARG A 162 -29.39 7.53 -8.33
C ARG A 162 -29.63 6.30 -9.21
N LEU A 163 -28.78 5.27 -9.09
CA LEU A 163 -28.90 4.03 -9.82
C LEU A 163 -30.16 3.25 -9.45
N ALA A 164 -30.59 3.31 -8.19
CA ALA A 164 -31.83 2.68 -7.73
C ALA A 164 -33.11 3.23 -8.40
N GLN A 165 -33.02 4.42 -9.00
CA GLN A 165 -34.16 5.00 -9.78
C GLN A 165 -34.33 4.33 -11.14
N SER A 166 -33.28 3.75 -11.70
CA SER A 166 -33.25 3.12 -13.02
C SER A 166 -33.06 1.61 -13.01
N ASP A 167 -32.58 1.05 -11.90
CA ASP A 167 -32.28 -0.39 -11.75
C ASP A 167 -32.69 -0.85 -10.34
N GLU A 168 -33.71 -1.70 -10.25
CA GLU A 168 -34.25 -2.23 -9.00
C GLU A 168 -33.22 -2.99 -8.16
N HIS A 169 -32.14 -3.50 -8.77
CA HIS A 169 -31.05 -4.18 -8.08
C HIS A 169 -30.26 -3.30 -7.11
N PHE A 170 -30.36 -1.99 -7.26
CA PHE A 170 -29.74 -1.01 -6.33
C PHE A 170 -30.71 -0.51 -5.26
N THR A 171 -31.99 -0.93 -5.31
CA THR A 171 -33.00 -0.47 -4.36
C THR A 171 -32.63 -0.84 -2.93
N GLY A 172 -32.58 0.16 -2.05
CA GLY A 172 -32.25 0.00 -0.63
C GLY A 172 -30.78 -0.34 -0.33
N LEU A 173 -29.90 -0.49 -1.34
CA LEU A 173 -28.48 -0.78 -1.10
C LEU A 173 -27.76 0.40 -0.40
N ALA A 174 -28.07 1.62 -0.77
CA ALA A 174 -27.45 2.79 -0.13
C ALA A 174 -27.69 2.80 1.39
N ASP A 175 -28.90 2.53 1.84
CA ASP A 175 -29.24 2.45 3.27
C ASP A 175 -28.52 1.30 3.97
N LYS A 176 -28.45 0.12 3.32
CA LYS A 176 -27.72 -1.03 3.86
C LYS A 176 -26.22 -0.69 4.04
N PHE A 177 -25.59 -0.09 3.05
CA PHE A 177 -24.17 0.29 3.14
C PHE A 177 -23.94 1.44 4.12
N LYS A 178 -24.91 2.34 4.32
CA LYS A 178 -24.83 3.42 5.32
C LYS A 178 -24.64 2.88 6.75
N ALA A 179 -25.12 1.65 7.02
CA ALA A 179 -24.92 0.96 8.31
C ALA A 179 -23.43 0.70 8.63
N PHE A 180 -22.54 0.69 7.65
CA PHE A 180 -21.10 0.62 7.91
C PHE A 180 -20.51 1.85 8.59
N THR A 181 -21.16 3.01 8.51
CA THR A 181 -20.62 4.25 9.08
C THR A 181 -20.31 4.13 10.58
N PRO A 182 -21.23 3.69 11.46
CA PRO A 182 -20.91 3.49 12.87
C PRO A 182 -19.92 2.35 13.13
N VAL A 183 -19.92 1.31 12.30
CA VAL A 183 -18.96 0.21 12.39
C VAL A 183 -17.54 0.72 12.16
N LEU A 184 -17.33 1.45 11.05
CA LEU A 184 -16.03 2.04 10.71
C LEU A 184 -15.58 3.06 11.76
N ALA A 185 -16.49 3.86 12.31
CA ALA A 185 -16.13 4.81 13.37
C ALA A 185 -15.61 4.10 14.63
N ARG A 186 -16.23 2.98 15.05
CA ARG A 186 -15.76 2.16 16.17
C ARG A 186 -14.40 1.54 15.89
N LEU A 187 -14.22 0.93 14.70
CA LEU A 187 -12.96 0.34 14.28
C LEU A 187 -11.85 1.38 14.22
N GLN A 188 -12.13 2.57 13.68
CA GLN A 188 -11.19 3.69 13.66
C GLN A 188 -10.75 4.11 15.06
N ALA A 189 -11.70 4.25 15.97
CA ALA A 189 -11.40 4.65 17.35
C ALA A 189 -10.54 3.59 18.09
N ALA A 190 -10.77 2.32 17.83
CA ALA A 190 -9.93 1.23 18.35
C ALA A 190 -8.53 1.27 17.72
N ALA A 191 -8.44 1.33 16.40
CA ALA A 191 -7.16 1.33 15.68
C ALA A 191 -6.25 2.51 16.05
N LYS A 192 -6.80 3.67 16.41
CA LYS A 192 -5.97 4.83 16.84
C LYS A 192 -5.07 4.50 18.04
N ARG A 193 -5.46 3.56 18.89
CA ARG A 193 -4.74 3.17 20.11
C ARG A 193 -3.75 2.03 19.89
N SER A 194 -3.87 1.33 18.76
CA SER A 194 -3.07 0.16 18.43
C SER A 194 -1.59 0.49 18.20
N PRO A 195 -0.69 -0.52 18.35
CA PRO A 195 0.73 -0.39 18.08
C PRO A 195 1.00 0.22 16.70
N ARG A 196 1.90 1.21 16.66
CA ARG A 196 2.31 1.88 15.43
C ARG A 196 3.37 1.06 14.72
N CYS A 197 3.24 1.00 13.41
CA CYS A 197 4.23 0.43 12.49
C CYS A 197 4.26 1.24 11.19
N ILE A 198 5.26 1.04 10.36
CA ILE A 198 5.22 1.54 8.99
C ILE A 198 4.28 0.64 8.19
N SER A 199 3.43 1.26 7.38
CA SER A 199 2.53 0.59 6.47
C SER A 199 2.75 1.10 5.05
N HIS A 200 2.94 0.18 4.11
CA HIS A 200 3.11 0.49 2.69
C HIS A 200 1.81 0.97 2.04
N MET A 201 0.68 0.36 2.40
CA MET A 201 -0.68 0.70 2.00
C MET A 201 -1.03 0.52 0.51
N ASP A 202 -0.11 0.10 -0.37
CA ASP A 202 -0.37 -0.04 -1.81
C ASP A 202 0.15 -1.37 -2.38
N TYR A 203 -0.46 -2.47 -1.95
CA TYR A 203 -0.13 -3.84 -2.39
C TYR A 203 -0.73 -4.14 -3.77
N LEU A 204 -0.24 -3.45 -4.78
CA LEU A 204 -0.59 -3.71 -6.18
C LEU A 204 0.44 -4.62 -6.83
N ARG A 205 0.01 -5.40 -7.84
CA ARG A 205 0.90 -6.28 -8.59
C ARG A 205 2.13 -5.56 -9.18
N LYS A 206 1.97 -4.32 -9.60
CA LYS A 206 3.05 -3.50 -10.16
C LYS A 206 4.12 -3.08 -9.14
N ASN A 207 3.79 -3.14 -7.85
CA ASN A 207 4.66 -2.73 -6.75
C ASN A 207 5.37 -3.92 -6.08
N LEU A 208 5.15 -5.13 -6.60
CA LEU A 208 5.71 -6.37 -6.09
C LEU A 208 6.39 -7.15 -7.21
N PHE A 209 7.58 -7.65 -6.91
CA PHE A 209 8.34 -8.50 -7.80
C PHE A 209 8.83 -9.73 -7.04
N VAL A 210 9.03 -10.83 -7.75
CA VAL A 210 9.66 -12.04 -7.20
C VAL A 210 10.98 -12.22 -7.92
N ASP A 211 12.05 -12.26 -7.15
CA ASP A 211 13.39 -12.59 -7.62
C ASP A 211 14.03 -13.56 -6.65
N ASN A 212 14.53 -14.69 -7.17
CA ASN A 212 15.19 -15.75 -6.38
C ASN A 212 14.37 -16.19 -5.15
N GLY A 213 13.03 -16.24 -5.29
CA GLY A 213 12.12 -16.66 -4.22
C GLY A 213 11.82 -15.59 -3.16
N LYS A 214 12.44 -14.41 -3.23
CA LYS A 214 12.15 -13.28 -2.34
C LYS A 214 11.17 -12.30 -2.97
N LEU A 215 10.29 -11.74 -2.16
CA LEU A 215 9.44 -10.64 -2.55
C LEU A 215 10.21 -9.34 -2.46
N GLN A 216 10.17 -8.56 -3.53
CA GLN A 216 10.70 -7.20 -3.58
C GLN A 216 9.53 -6.22 -3.56
N LEU A 217 9.56 -5.26 -2.65
CA LEU A 217 8.49 -4.29 -2.44
C LEU A 217 9.00 -2.90 -2.80
N ILE A 218 8.36 -2.28 -3.81
CA ILE A 218 8.71 -0.95 -4.34
C ILE A 218 7.54 0.03 -4.24
N ASP A 219 7.77 1.28 -4.61
CA ASP A 219 6.78 2.36 -4.71
C ASP A 219 6.12 2.72 -3.36
N TRP A 220 6.91 3.35 -2.51
CA TRP A 220 6.48 3.80 -1.17
C TRP A 220 5.69 5.12 -1.17
N SER A 221 5.09 5.48 -2.30
CA SER A 221 4.30 6.73 -2.44
C SER A 221 3.12 6.84 -1.47
N GLU A 222 2.56 5.70 -1.05
CA GLU A 222 1.43 5.65 -0.12
C GLU A 222 1.82 5.30 1.32
N VAL A 223 3.12 5.25 1.61
CA VAL A 223 3.64 4.92 2.96
C VAL A 223 3.03 5.79 4.06
N LYS A 224 2.68 5.17 5.18
CA LYS A 224 2.13 5.80 6.38
C LYS A 224 2.77 5.23 7.65
N VAL A 225 2.71 6.00 8.73
CA VAL A 225 2.73 5.42 10.06
C VAL A 225 1.32 4.89 10.34
N GLY A 226 1.15 3.62 10.07
CA GLY A 226 -0.10 2.89 10.25
C GLY A 226 -0.19 2.22 11.61
N ARG A 227 -0.89 1.11 11.63
CA ARG A 227 -1.06 0.25 12.82
C ARG A 227 -0.90 -1.20 12.38
N VAL A 228 -0.53 -2.07 13.33
CA VAL A 228 -0.49 -3.52 13.09
C VAL A 228 -1.79 -3.98 12.43
N GLY A 229 -1.71 -4.76 11.37
CA GLY A 229 -2.84 -5.23 10.56
C GLY A 229 -3.22 -4.35 9.37
N PHE A 230 -2.73 -3.10 9.26
CA PHE A 230 -3.15 -2.19 8.18
C PHE A 230 -2.74 -2.69 6.80
N ASP A 231 -1.52 -3.16 6.66
CA ASP A 231 -1.02 -3.67 5.38
C ASP A 231 -1.72 -4.94 4.93
N GLY A 232 -2.07 -5.82 5.88
CA GLY A 232 -2.91 -6.97 5.60
C GLY A 232 -4.27 -6.59 5.03
N GLY A 233 -4.91 -5.58 5.63
CA GLY A 233 -6.18 -5.03 5.13
C GLY A 233 -6.05 -4.38 3.76
N ALA A 234 -4.97 -3.66 3.48
CA ALA A 234 -4.70 -3.05 2.19
C ALA A 234 -4.49 -4.10 1.08
N TYR A 235 -3.73 -5.17 1.39
CA TYR A 235 -3.57 -6.30 0.48
C TYR A 235 -4.90 -6.98 0.15
N LEU A 236 -5.66 -7.38 1.17
CA LEU A 236 -6.95 -8.05 0.97
C LEU A 236 -7.95 -7.16 0.24
N GLY A 237 -7.98 -5.86 0.51
CA GLY A 237 -8.83 -4.93 -0.21
C GLY A 237 -8.46 -4.80 -1.69
N SER A 238 -7.17 -4.80 -2.01
CA SER A 238 -6.67 -4.81 -3.39
C SER A 238 -7.04 -6.11 -4.12
N LEU A 239 -6.92 -7.25 -3.44
CA LEU A 239 -7.26 -8.56 -3.97
C LEU A 239 -8.78 -8.68 -4.21
N PHE A 240 -9.59 -8.28 -3.22
CA PHE A 240 -11.06 -8.26 -3.30
C PHE A 240 -11.57 -7.47 -4.51
N ARG A 241 -10.99 -6.29 -4.75
CA ARG A 241 -11.34 -5.47 -5.91
C ARG A 241 -11.15 -6.21 -7.23
N ARG A 242 -10.06 -6.99 -7.39
CA ARG A 242 -9.58 -7.50 -8.69
C ARG A 242 -9.97 -8.93 -8.99
N LYS A 243 -10.32 -9.73 -7.98
CA LYS A 243 -10.61 -11.17 -8.11
C LYS A 243 -12.09 -11.47 -7.94
N ASP A 244 -12.52 -12.60 -8.48
CA ASP A 244 -13.80 -13.19 -8.13
C ASP A 244 -13.79 -13.70 -6.68
N MET A 245 -14.97 -13.97 -6.13
CA MET A 245 -15.11 -14.30 -4.71
C MET A 245 -14.44 -15.62 -4.34
N LYS A 246 -14.46 -16.63 -5.22
CA LYS A 246 -13.82 -17.93 -4.95
C LYS A 246 -12.31 -17.78 -4.75
N VAL A 247 -11.64 -17.05 -5.66
CA VAL A 247 -10.20 -16.81 -5.60
C VAL A 247 -9.86 -15.94 -4.41
N PHE A 248 -10.66 -14.90 -4.14
CA PHE A 248 -10.47 -14.02 -3.00
C PHE A 248 -10.55 -14.78 -1.67
N LEU A 249 -11.61 -15.56 -1.44
CA LEU A 249 -11.83 -16.27 -0.17
C LEU A 249 -10.72 -17.28 0.13
N ALA A 250 -10.26 -18.03 -0.89
CA ALA A 250 -9.16 -18.96 -0.73
C ALA A 250 -7.85 -18.25 -0.31
N ALA A 251 -7.51 -17.17 -1.00
CA ALA A 251 -6.30 -16.39 -0.67
C ALA A 251 -6.43 -15.62 0.66
N GLN A 252 -7.63 -15.15 1.01
CA GLN A 252 -7.91 -14.53 2.30
C GLN A 252 -7.67 -15.51 3.45
N GLN A 253 -8.19 -16.74 3.33
CA GLN A 253 -7.99 -17.77 4.33
C GLN A 253 -6.50 -18.07 4.53
N GLU A 254 -5.78 -18.34 3.44
CA GLU A 254 -4.34 -18.63 3.49
C GLU A 254 -3.55 -17.47 4.12
N PHE A 255 -3.89 -16.23 3.74
CA PHE A 255 -3.24 -15.04 4.30
C PHE A 255 -3.49 -14.92 5.79
N ILE A 256 -4.75 -15.01 6.24
CA ILE A 256 -5.11 -14.82 7.66
C ILE A 256 -4.51 -15.90 8.54
N GLU A 257 -4.50 -17.16 8.09
CA GLU A 257 -3.88 -18.26 8.82
C GLU A 257 -2.37 -18.03 9.00
N ALA A 258 -1.67 -17.68 7.92
CA ALA A 258 -0.24 -17.39 7.97
C ALA A 258 0.08 -16.14 8.79
N TYR A 259 -0.72 -15.08 8.67
CA TYR A 259 -0.57 -13.84 9.41
C TYR A 259 -0.71 -14.07 10.92
N ARG A 260 -1.76 -14.80 11.35
CA ARG A 260 -1.96 -15.18 12.76
C ARG A 260 -0.79 -15.98 13.31
N ALA A 261 -0.35 -16.99 12.56
CA ALA A 261 0.73 -17.87 13.00
C ALA A 261 2.08 -17.16 13.13
N ALA A 262 2.31 -16.10 12.35
CA ALA A 262 3.57 -15.36 12.34
C ALA A 262 3.59 -14.19 13.33
N LEU A 263 2.45 -13.72 13.84
CA LEU A 263 2.39 -12.57 14.74
C LEU A 263 3.22 -12.83 16.01
N PRO A 264 4.18 -11.94 16.34
CA PRO A 264 4.97 -12.08 17.55
C PRO A 264 4.13 -11.74 18.79
N PRO A 265 4.50 -12.27 19.99
CA PRO A 265 3.75 -12.05 21.24
C PRO A 265 3.61 -10.60 21.70
N CYS A 266 4.38 -9.68 21.11
CA CYS A 266 4.25 -8.25 21.41
C CYS A 266 3.02 -7.58 20.76
N PHE A 267 2.33 -8.28 19.85
CA PHE A 267 1.09 -7.83 19.24
C PHE A 267 -0.08 -8.70 19.70
N ASP A 268 -1.18 -8.06 20.04
CA ASP A 268 -2.44 -8.74 20.29
C ASP A 268 -3.05 -9.16 18.94
N THR A 269 -3.33 -10.46 18.78
CA THR A 269 -3.82 -11.03 17.53
C THR A 269 -5.20 -10.50 17.16
N ASP A 270 -6.12 -10.38 18.13
CA ASP A 270 -7.47 -9.90 17.86
C ASP A 270 -7.47 -8.42 17.50
N GLU A 271 -6.59 -7.64 18.11
CA GLU A 271 -6.38 -6.24 17.75
C GLU A 271 -5.84 -6.11 16.33
N ALA A 272 -4.83 -6.89 15.96
CA ALA A 272 -4.23 -6.89 14.63
C ALA A 272 -5.27 -7.25 13.54
N LEU A 273 -6.06 -8.29 13.77
CA LEU A 273 -7.12 -8.72 12.85
C LEU A 273 -8.28 -7.71 12.76
N ARG A 274 -8.64 -7.06 13.86
CA ARG A 274 -9.62 -5.98 13.87
C ARG A 274 -9.14 -4.79 13.03
N ASN A 275 -7.86 -4.44 13.13
CA ASN A 275 -7.26 -3.38 12.34
C ASN A 275 -7.15 -3.75 10.86
N LEU A 276 -6.81 -5.00 10.56
CA LEU A 276 -6.82 -5.57 9.22
C LEU A 276 -8.22 -5.43 8.62
N ASN A 277 -9.27 -5.83 9.35
CA ASN A 277 -10.65 -5.70 8.90
C ASN A 277 -11.06 -4.23 8.68
N TYR A 278 -10.59 -3.31 9.54
CA TYR A 278 -10.86 -1.88 9.37
C TYR A 278 -10.35 -1.36 8.00
N ILE A 279 -9.11 -1.61 7.65
CA ILE A 279 -8.53 -1.16 6.37
C ILE A 279 -9.12 -1.92 5.19
N PHE A 280 -9.37 -3.23 5.35
CA PHE A 280 -10.06 -4.03 4.34
C PHE A 280 -11.43 -3.42 3.99
N LEU A 281 -12.27 -3.16 4.99
CA LEU A 281 -13.59 -2.56 4.79
C LEU A 281 -13.51 -1.18 4.14
N LEU A 282 -12.64 -0.29 4.61
CA LEU A 282 -12.44 1.02 4.00
C LEU A 282 -12.11 0.91 2.50
N THR A 283 -11.18 0.03 2.17
CA THR A 283 -10.70 -0.14 0.80
C THR A 283 -11.75 -0.82 -0.08
N ALA A 284 -12.37 -1.90 0.42
CA ALA A 284 -13.35 -2.68 -0.33
C ALA A 284 -14.63 -1.87 -0.60
N LEU A 285 -15.17 -1.21 0.44
CA LEU A 285 -16.36 -0.36 0.30
C LEU A 285 -16.14 0.75 -0.73
N TYR A 286 -15.05 1.52 -0.60
CA TYR A 286 -14.76 2.57 -1.57
C TYR A 286 -14.68 2.03 -3.00
N HIS A 287 -13.90 0.97 -3.21
CA HIS A 287 -13.67 0.44 -4.55
C HIS A 287 -14.89 -0.25 -5.16
N CYS A 288 -15.76 -0.85 -4.37
CA CYS A 288 -16.96 -1.51 -4.89
C CYS A 288 -18.13 -0.54 -5.13
N LEU A 289 -18.18 0.57 -4.39
CA LEU A 289 -19.30 1.52 -4.45
C LEU A 289 -19.05 2.73 -5.36
N ARG A 290 -17.83 2.97 -5.83
CA ARG A 290 -17.54 4.11 -6.68
C ARG A 290 -18.11 3.93 -8.09
N PRO A 291 -18.62 5.01 -8.73
CA PRO A 291 -19.26 4.98 -10.02
C PRO A 291 -18.45 4.27 -11.10
N GLU A 292 -17.16 4.56 -11.20
CA GLU A 292 -16.29 4.00 -12.25
C GLU A 292 -16.17 2.47 -12.15
N THR A 293 -16.28 1.92 -10.94
CA THR A 293 -16.28 0.46 -10.75
C THR A 293 -17.59 -0.14 -11.21
N ILE A 294 -18.70 0.47 -10.86
CA ILE A 294 -20.04 0.01 -11.28
C ILE A 294 -20.13 0.02 -12.80
N GLU A 295 -19.74 1.13 -13.45
CA GLU A 295 -19.69 1.26 -14.91
C GLU A 295 -18.79 0.19 -15.55
N GLU A 296 -17.62 -0.08 -14.97
CA GLU A 296 -16.70 -1.12 -15.45
C GLU A 296 -17.35 -2.52 -15.41
N TYR A 297 -18.07 -2.83 -14.32
CA TYR A 297 -18.76 -4.12 -14.19
C TYR A 297 -19.97 -4.23 -15.13
N GLN A 298 -20.71 -3.14 -15.34
CA GLN A 298 -21.80 -3.07 -16.32
C GLN A 298 -21.28 -3.28 -17.75
N ALA A 299 -20.25 -2.52 -18.14
CA ALA A 299 -19.65 -2.63 -19.47
C ALA A 299 -19.09 -4.01 -19.79
N LYS A 300 -18.66 -4.76 -18.77
CA LYS A 300 -18.13 -6.12 -18.90
C LYS A 300 -19.19 -7.21 -18.67
N GLU A 301 -20.45 -6.84 -18.52
CA GLU A 301 -21.56 -7.78 -18.21
C GLU A 301 -21.30 -8.65 -16.96
N ARG A 302 -20.62 -8.08 -15.96
CA ARG A 302 -20.18 -8.79 -14.74
C ARG A 302 -20.90 -8.35 -13.47
N MET A 303 -22.12 -7.83 -13.59
CA MET A 303 -22.89 -7.35 -12.43
C MET A 303 -23.17 -8.43 -11.39
N ALA A 304 -23.30 -9.70 -11.79
CA ALA A 304 -23.43 -10.81 -10.86
C ALA A 304 -22.25 -10.91 -9.88
N VAL A 305 -21.02 -10.74 -10.39
CA VAL A 305 -19.80 -10.75 -9.55
C VAL A 305 -19.77 -9.57 -8.59
N LEU A 306 -20.23 -8.39 -9.03
CA LEU A 306 -20.32 -7.22 -8.15
C LEU A 306 -21.35 -7.42 -7.03
N ARG A 307 -22.49 -8.09 -7.34
CA ARG A 307 -23.51 -8.45 -6.33
C ARG A 307 -22.97 -9.42 -5.29
N GLU A 308 -22.26 -10.49 -5.72
CA GLU A 308 -21.60 -11.41 -4.78
C GLU A 308 -20.68 -10.65 -3.81
N LYS A 309 -19.96 -9.63 -4.29
CA LYS A 309 -19.13 -8.77 -3.46
C LYS A 309 -19.94 -7.90 -2.50
N TYR A 310 -21.08 -7.37 -2.94
CA TYR A 310 -21.97 -6.61 -2.07
C TYR A 310 -22.55 -7.50 -0.97
N ASP A 311 -23.01 -8.71 -1.32
CA ASP A 311 -23.57 -9.65 -0.36
C ASP A 311 -22.51 -10.07 0.67
N TYR A 312 -21.28 -10.34 0.23
CA TYR A 312 -20.16 -10.61 1.13
C TYR A 312 -19.87 -9.43 2.06
N LEU A 313 -19.79 -8.20 1.54
CA LEU A 313 -19.55 -7.03 2.40
C LEU A 313 -20.68 -6.86 3.42
N LEU A 314 -21.94 -6.97 2.99
CA LEU A 314 -23.11 -6.85 3.87
C LEU A 314 -23.17 -7.94 4.94
N SER A 315 -22.63 -9.15 4.66
CA SER A 315 -22.54 -10.21 5.66
C SER A 315 -21.52 -9.93 6.79
N LEU A 316 -20.73 -8.88 6.65
CA LEU A 316 -19.72 -8.44 7.67
C LEU A 316 -20.29 -7.38 8.64
N LEU A 317 -21.55 -6.93 8.48
CA LEU A 317 -22.25 -6.05 9.41
C LEU A 317 -22.67 -6.80 10.67
#